data_1014347140d4fe2f9f36923d0cde26f5
#
_entry.id   1014347140d4fe2f9f36923d0cde26f5
#
_cell.length_a   1.000
_cell.length_b   1.000
_cell.length_c   1.000
_cell.angle_alpha   90.00
_cell.angle_beta   90.00
_cell.angle_gamma   90.00
#
_symmetry.space_group_name_H-M   'P 1'
#
loop_
_entity.id
_entity.type
_entity.pdbx_description
1 polymer ?
#
loop_
_entity_poly.entity_id
_entity_poly.type
_entity_poly.pdbx_seq_one_letter_code
_entity_poly.pdbx_strand_id
1 'polypeptide(L)' 'MNSSSMKFYFDLFESLEEFAQAGNYVEIQWFYHKDDDMTLEAGEEFQEDYENLNIVLKEKV' A
#
# COMPACT_ATOMS: atom_id res chain seq x y z
N MET A 1 -2.02 -11.72 -12.87
CA MET A 1 -1.35 -10.41 -12.77
C MET A 1 0.13 -10.57 -13.07
N ASN A 2 0.67 -9.74 -13.91
CA ASN A 2 2.08 -9.86 -14.21
C ASN A 2 2.94 -9.05 -13.23
N SER A 3 4.23 -9.35 -13.21
CA SER A 3 5.15 -8.75 -12.24
C SER A 3 5.37 -7.25 -12.42
N SER A 4 5.10 -6.72 -13.61
CA SER A 4 5.29 -5.29 -13.84
C SER A 4 4.29 -4.43 -13.07
N SER A 5 3.09 -4.95 -12.78
CA SER A 5 2.12 -4.24 -11.96
C SER A 5 2.61 -4.10 -10.52
N MET A 6 3.23 -5.16 -9.99
CA MET A 6 3.76 -5.12 -8.62
C MET A 6 4.94 -4.15 -8.53
N LYS A 7 5.78 -4.12 -9.55
CA LYS A 7 6.90 -3.18 -9.56
C LYS A 7 6.41 -1.73 -9.48
N PHE A 8 5.32 -1.42 -10.18
CA PHE A 8 4.73 -0.09 -10.11
C PHE A 8 4.34 0.28 -8.68
N TYR A 9 3.70 -0.62 -7.95
CA TYR A 9 3.31 -0.35 -6.57
C TYR A 9 4.52 -0.17 -5.66
N PHE A 10 5.55 -0.98 -5.82
CA PHE A 10 6.76 -0.84 -5.00
C PHE A 10 7.44 0.49 -5.27
N ASP A 11 7.58 0.88 -6.53
CA ASP A 11 8.19 2.16 -6.88
C ASP A 11 7.41 3.33 -6.30
N LEU A 12 6.08 3.27 -6.40
CA LEU A 12 5.21 4.31 -5.87
C LEU A 12 5.34 4.43 -4.35
N PHE A 13 5.29 3.29 -3.66
CA PHE A 13 5.34 3.30 -2.21
C PHE A 13 6.71 3.74 -1.68
N GLU A 14 7.78 3.37 -2.36
CA GLU A 14 9.11 3.85 -1.98
C GLU A 14 9.21 5.37 -2.08
N SER A 15 8.68 5.94 -3.15
CA SER A 15 8.66 7.39 -3.31
C SER A 15 7.84 8.06 -2.23
N LEU A 16 6.68 7.49 -1.90
CA LEU A 16 5.82 8.05 -0.87
C LEU A 16 6.46 7.93 0.51
N GLU A 17 7.18 6.84 0.77
CA GLU A 17 7.86 6.68 2.04
C GLU A 17 8.97 7.71 2.21
N GLU A 18 9.73 8.00 1.17
CA GLU A 18 10.74 9.05 1.22
C GLU A 18 10.09 10.40 1.52
N PHE A 19 8.94 10.66 0.91
CA PHE A 19 8.21 11.89 1.16
C PHE A 19 7.74 11.96 2.62
N ALA A 20 7.27 10.85 3.17
CA ALA A 20 6.84 10.80 4.56
C ALA A 20 8.01 10.97 5.52
N GLN A 21 9.17 10.39 5.19
CA GLN A 21 10.36 10.52 6.02
C GLN A 21 10.87 11.94 6.09
N ALA A 22 10.54 12.75 5.10
CA ALA A 22 10.91 14.16 5.09
C ALA A 22 10.03 15.01 6.02
N GLY A 23 9.11 14.40 6.75
CA GLY A 23 8.26 15.08 7.71
C GLY A 23 6.85 15.37 7.20
N ASN A 24 6.46 14.78 6.07
CA ASN A 24 5.14 15.00 5.49
C ASN A 24 4.20 13.85 5.88
N TYR A 25 2.95 14.18 6.10
CA TYR A 25 1.94 13.17 6.39
C TYR A 25 1.45 12.55 5.10
N VAL A 26 1.44 11.22 5.03
CA VAL A 26 0.96 10.48 3.87
C VAL A 26 -0.03 9.43 4.35
N GLU A 27 -1.23 9.45 3.78
CA GLU A 27 -2.23 8.44 4.04
C GLU A 27 -2.58 7.76 2.73
N ILE A 28 -2.60 6.42 2.75
CA ILE A 28 -2.96 5.62 1.59
C ILE A 28 -4.19 4.80 1.96
N GLN A 29 -5.26 4.93 1.18
CA GLN A 29 -6.45 4.12 1.37
C GLN A 29 -6.38 2.96 0.38
N TRP A 30 -6.20 1.75 0.91
CA TRP A 30 -6.07 0.54 0.11
C TRP A 30 -7.40 -0.18 0.10
N PHE A 31 -8.08 -0.17 -1.05
CA PHE A 31 -9.40 -0.77 -1.17
C PHE A 31 -9.28 -2.22 -1.65
N TYR A 32 -10.07 -3.09 -1.06
CA TYR A 32 -10.12 -4.50 -1.45
C TYR A 32 -11.56 -5.00 -1.35
N HIS A 33 -11.89 -5.99 -2.17
CA HIS A 33 -13.18 -6.65 -2.07
C HIS A 33 -13.13 -7.69 -0.96
N LYS A 34 -14.23 -7.91 -0.27
CA LYS A 34 -14.26 -8.83 0.88
C LYS A 34 -13.90 -10.27 0.50
N ASP A 35 -14.09 -10.62 -0.77
CA ASP A 35 -13.78 -11.97 -1.24
C ASP A 35 -12.38 -12.07 -1.84
N ASP A 36 -11.62 -10.99 -1.86
CA ASP A 36 -10.29 -10.94 -2.46
C ASP A 36 -9.22 -10.93 -1.39
N ASP A 37 -8.91 -12.11 -0.88
CA ASP A 37 -7.90 -12.26 0.16
C ASP A 37 -6.50 -11.87 -0.32
N MET A 38 -6.21 -12.07 -1.59
CA MET A 38 -4.88 -11.74 -2.12
C MET A 38 -4.61 -10.24 -2.07
N THR A 39 -5.60 -9.43 -2.44
CA THR A 39 -5.44 -7.99 -2.38
C THR A 39 -5.33 -7.51 -0.94
N LEU A 40 -6.09 -8.10 -0.03
CA LEU A 40 -6.00 -7.77 1.38
C LEU A 40 -4.61 -8.10 1.93
N GLU A 41 -4.10 -9.29 1.64
CA GLU A 41 -2.78 -9.70 2.09
C GLU A 41 -1.69 -8.79 1.56
N ALA A 42 -1.80 -8.37 0.29
CA ALA A 42 -0.84 -7.43 -0.29
C ALA A 42 -0.84 -6.11 0.47
N GLY A 43 -2.01 -5.60 0.83
CA GLY A 43 -2.11 -4.38 1.61
C GLY A 43 -1.47 -4.51 2.98
N GLU A 44 -1.67 -5.66 3.63
CA GLU A 44 -1.07 -5.92 4.94
C GLU A 44 0.45 -5.99 4.86
N GLU A 45 0.99 -6.59 3.79
CA GLU A 45 2.43 -6.62 3.58
C GLU A 45 3.00 -5.22 3.38
N PHE A 46 2.31 -4.38 2.63
CA PHE A 46 2.75 -3.00 2.44
C PHE A 46 2.73 -2.23 3.75
N GLN A 47 1.77 -2.49 4.62
CA GLN A 47 1.77 -1.87 5.95
C GLN A 47 3.02 -2.24 6.74
N GLU A 48 3.47 -3.48 6.64
CA GLU A 48 4.66 -3.94 7.34
C GLU A 48 5.94 -3.37 6.74
N ASP A 49 6.00 -3.29 5.41
CA ASP A 49 7.21 -2.88 4.71
C ASP A 49 7.43 -1.37 4.72
N TYR A 50 6.34 -0.61 4.80
CA TYR A 50 6.40 0.86 4.70
C TYR A 50 5.78 1.49 5.94
N GLU A 51 6.51 1.38 7.05
CA GLU A 51 6.01 1.83 8.35
C GLU A 51 5.75 3.33 8.45
N ASN A 52 6.44 4.12 7.64
CA ASN A 52 6.25 5.57 7.66
C ASN A 52 5.00 6.02 6.91
N LEU A 53 4.39 5.11 6.16
CA LEU A 53 3.15 5.39 5.47
C LEU A 53 1.97 4.95 6.32
N ASN A 54 0.93 5.77 6.32
CA ASN A 54 -0.31 5.41 7.01
C ASN A 54 -1.22 4.72 6.01
N ILE A 55 -1.11 3.40 5.91
CA ILE A 55 -1.90 2.60 4.98
C ILE A 55 -3.15 2.11 5.71
N VAL A 56 -4.30 2.53 5.23
CA VAL A 56 -5.58 2.16 5.81
C VAL A 56 -6.28 1.17 4.88
N LEU A 57 -6.61 -0.01 5.41
CA LEU A 57 -7.29 -1.04 4.63
C LEU A 57 -8.79 -0.77 4.66
N LYS A 58 -9.41 -0.69 3.48
CA LYS A 58 -10.84 -0.40 3.35
C LYS A 58 -11.53 -1.54 2.60
N GLU A 59 -12.45 -2.21 3.25
CA GLU A 59 -13.23 -3.24 2.59
C GLU A 59 -14.27 -2.61 1.66
N LYS A 60 -14.29 -3.08 0.43
CA LYS A 60 -15.23 -2.57 -0.56
C LYS A 60 -16.39 -3.56 -0.69
N VAL A 61 -17.57 -3.06 -0.55
CA VAL A 61 -18.78 -3.89 -0.56
C VAL A 61 -19.31 -4.08 -1.97
#